data_4d9141013463736a02569048b8c95985
#
_entry.id   4d9141013463736a02569048b8c95985
#
_cell.length_a   1.000
_cell.length_b   1.000
_cell.length_c   1.000
_cell.angle_alpha   90.00
_cell.angle_beta   90.00
_cell.angle_gamma   90.00
#
_symmetry.space_group_name_H-M   'P 1'
#
loop_
_entity.id
_entity.type
_entity.pdbx_description
1 polymer ?
#
loop_
_entity_poly.entity_id
_entity_poly.type
_entity_poly.pdbx_seq_one_letter_code
_entity_poly.pdbx_strand_id
1 'polypeptide(L)'
;MTAMPPQQPEPTDAERAAGTHRADNRPAESDASAKAAQDASRLRRVLITGATGEIGGALARAYAETGTTLILTGRKQRKLDAIANDCRKLGAEVECTVLNLCDEETLFTWLDEVCARGVPDIAIANAGMNTDIGPQGNGERWEDSRRLLQTNVIGTLGMAHHLAMAMKQRGSGQLVLLSSLAAWHGLALTPSYSGSKAAVKAYGEGLRSWLKPHGVGVTVVMPGYVTSPMCEAMPGPKPFEIPPEKAARRILKGAARNRARISFPFPLNFGCWWLSVLPAGISQRLLGWFNYTH
;
A
#
# COMPACT_ATOMS: atom_id res chain seq x y z
N MET A 1 8.51 -9.32 66.68
CA MET A 1 9.50 -10.39 66.57
C MET A 1 9.12 -11.24 65.36
N THR A 2 9.67 -10.93 64.23
CA THR A 2 9.37 -11.61 62.96
C THR A 2 10.62 -12.36 62.56
N ALA A 3 10.54 -13.68 62.54
CA ALA A 3 11.69 -14.59 62.30
C ALA A 3 12.09 -14.54 60.80
N MET A 4 13.38 -14.41 60.52
CA MET A 4 14.02 -14.58 59.22
C MET A 4 14.01 -16.04 58.77
N PRO A 5 13.82 -16.35 57.49
CA PRO A 5 13.98 -17.69 56.94
C PRO A 5 15.49 -18.05 56.81
N PRO A 6 15.85 -19.34 56.87
CA PRO A 6 17.23 -19.79 56.83
C PRO A 6 17.90 -19.63 55.48
N GLN A 7 19.16 -19.23 55.48
CA GLN A 7 20.02 -19.13 54.29
C GLN A 7 20.43 -20.52 53.79
N GLN A 8 20.35 -20.70 52.44
CA GLN A 8 20.86 -21.89 51.77
C GLN A 8 22.39 -21.80 51.62
N PRO A 9 23.12 -22.93 51.71
CA PRO A 9 24.57 -22.92 51.56
C PRO A 9 25.01 -22.69 50.09
N GLU A 10 26.11 -21.94 49.93
CA GLU A 10 26.75 -21.71 48.63
C GLU A 10 27.34 -23.01 48.04
N PRO A 11 27.28 -23.18 46.68
CA PRO A 11 27.83 -24.36 46.03
C PRO A 11 29.35 -24.35 46.03
N THR A 12 29.94 -25.53 46.26
CA THR A 12 31.39 -25.77 46.33
C THR A 12 32.05 -25.73 44.94
N ASP A 13 33.38 -25.44 44.92
CA ASP A 13 34.19 -25.30 43.71
C ASP A 13 34.22 -26.54 42.78
N ALA A 14 33.73 -27.69 43.25
CA ALA A 14 33.63 -28.91 42.43
C ALA A 14 32.45 -28.91 41.45
N GLU A 15 31.41 -28.09 41.67
CA GLU A 15 30.23 -27.99 40.78
C GLU A 15 30.41 -26.97 39.65
N ARG A 16 31.47 -26.17 39.68
CA ARG A 16 31.79 -25.19 38.61
C ARG A 16 32.57 -25.79 37.43
N ALA A 17 33.04 -27.03 37.52
CA ALA A 17 33.91 -27.60 36.48
C ALA A 17 33.27 -28.56 35.49
N ALA A 18 31.96 -28.81 35.57
CA ALA A 18 31.25 -29.70 34.66
C ALA A 18 30.12 -28.96 33.93
N GLY A 19 30.41 -28.38 32.76
CA GLY A 19 29.31 -27.78 31.96
C GLY A 19 29.70 -26.85 30.81
N THR A 20 30.78 -27.13 30.08
CA THR A 20 31.00 -26.46 28.79
C THR A 20 30.90 -27.47 27.64
N HIS A 21 29.73 -28.05 27.43
CA HIS A 21 29.39 -28.59 26.12
C HIS A 21 28.74 -27.48 25.31
N ARG A 22 29.51 -26.87 24.43
CA ARG A 22 29.05 -26.04 23.32
C ARG A 22 28.19 -26.93 22.43
N ALA A 23 26.86 -26.82 22.53
CA ALA A 23 25.96 -27.28 21.51
C ALA A 23 26.13 -26.36 20.28
N ASP A 24 26.74 -26.93 19.23
CA ASP A 24 26.84 -26.32 17.90
C ASP A 24 25.42 -26.28 17.31
N ASN A 25 24.70 -25.19 17.55
CA ASN A 25 23.32 -24.99 17.12
C ASN A 25 23.32 -24.36 15.71
N ARG A 26 23.63 -25.16 14.68
CA ARG A 26 23.46 -24.80 13.28
C ARG A 26 22.33 -25.60 12.61
N PRO A 27 21.05 -25.18 12.79
CA PRO A 27 20.02 -25.53 11.81
C PRO A 27 19.28 -24.34 11.20
N ALA A 28 19.64 -23.06 11.46
CA ALA A 28 18.85 -21.94 11.00
C ALA A 28 19.13 -21.47 9.55
N GLU A 29 20.32 -21.76 9.01
CA GLU A 29 20.69 -21.30 7.66
C GLU A 29 20.16 -22.22 6.54
N SER A 30 20.02 -23.52 6.78
CA SER A 30 19.49 -24.47 5.78
C SER A 30 17.99 -24.29 5.54
N ASP A 31 17.22 -24.01 6.59
CA ASP A 31 15.78 -23.82 6.51
C ASP A 31 15.41 -22.48 5.84
N ALA A 32 16.20 -21.44 6.08
CA ALA A 32 16.00 -20.14 5.42
C ALA A 32 16.33 -20.22 3.92
N SER A 33 17.37 -20.98 3.55
CA SER A 33 17.75 -21.21 2.14
C SER A 33 16.74 -22.10 1.41
N ALA A 34 16.26 -23.16 2.05
CA ALA A 34 15.23 -24.04 1.49
C ALA A 34 13.90 -23.30 1.31
N LYS A 35 13.50 -22.48 2.29
CA LYS A 35 12.30 -21.64 2.20
C LYS A 35 12.43 -20.57 1.11
N ALA A 36 13.59 -19.94 0.96
CA ALA A 36 13.85 -18.97 -0.11
C ALA A 36 13.82 -19.62 -1.51
N ALA A 37 14.37 -20.85 -1.64
CA ALA A 37 14.30 -21.62 -2.89
C ALA A 37 12.88 -22.10 -3.21
N GLN A 38 12.10 -22.46 -2.20
CA GLN A 38 10.69 -22.85 -2.34
C GLN A 38 9.78 -21.66 -2.65
N ASP A 39 10.07 -20.48 -2.09
CA ASP A 39 9.40 -19.20 -2.43
C ASP A 39 9.76 -18.73 -3.86
N ALA A 40 10.97 -19.00 -4.34
CA ALA A 40 11.40 -18.66 -5.70
C ALA A 40 10.76 -19.56 -6.78
N SER A 41 10.31 -20.77 -6.44
CA SER A 41 9.61 -21.69 -7.36
C SER A 41 8.09 -21.54 -7.36
N ARG A 42 7.54 -20.74 -6.44
CA ARG A 42 6.10 -20.53 -6.30
C ARG A 42 5.61 -19.45 -7.26
N LEU A 43 4.59 -19.76 -8.05
CA LEU A 43 3.86 -18.80 -8.87
C LEU A 43 3.39 -17.63 -8.00
N ARG A 44 3.87 -16.43 -8.29
CA ARG A 44 3.55 -15.23 -7.53
C ARG A 44 2.22 -14.64 -7.98
N ARG A 45 1.26 -14.47 -7.11
CA ARG A 45 -0.04 -13.87 -7.42
C ARG A 45 -0.08 -12.40 -6.98
N VAL A 46 -0.26 -11.49 -7.93
CA VAL A 46 -0.28 -10.03 -7.67
C VAL A 46 -1.61 -9.44 -8.12
N LEU A 47 -2.40 -8.93 -7.17
CA LEU A 47 -3.65 -8.26 -7.43
C LEU A 47 -3.45 -6.74 -7.50
N ILE A 48 -3.99 -6.10 -8.55
CA ILE A 48 -3.89 -4.65 -8.76
C ILE A 48 -5.27 -4.09 -9.12
N THR A 49 -5.83 -3.24 -8.26
CA THR A 49 -7.05 -2.49 -8.60
C THR A 49 -6.71 -1.21 -9.34
N GLY A 50 -7.61 -0.79 -10.23
CA GLY A 50 -7.39 0.40 -11.04
C GLY A 50 -6.23 0.25 -12.03
N ALA A 51 -6.01 -0.95 -12.55
CA ALA A 51 -4.96 -1.26 -13.52
C ALA A 51 -5.08 -0.43 -14.83
N THR A 52 -6.25 0.09 -15.14
CA THR A 52 -6.50 0.95 -16.31
C THR A 52 -6.06 2.41 -16.14
N GLY A 53 -5.60 2.79 -14.93
CA GLY A 53 -4.95 4.09 -14.66
C GLY A 53 -3.45 4.01 -14.92
N GLU A 54 -2.80 5.18 -15.03
CA GLU A 54 -1.38 5.26 -15.42
C GLU A 54 -0.44 4.55 -14.42
N ILE A 55 -0.60 4.81 -13.11
CA ILE A 55 0.20 4.13 -12.08
C ILE A 55 -0.12 2.63 -12.07
N GLY A 56 -1.42 2.25 -12.14
CA GLY A 56 -1.85 0.85 -12.12
C GLY A 56 -1.33 0.06 -13.30
N GLY A 57 -1.38 0.62 -14.51
CA GLY A 57 -0.84 0.02 -15.73
C GLY A 57 0.69 -0.12 -15.69
N ALA A 58 1.37 0.91 -15.19
CA ALA A 58 2.82 0.85 -15.01
C ALA A 58 3.23 -0.18 -13.95
N LEU A 59 2.46 -0.34 -12.88
CA LEU A 59 2.66 -1.39 -11.88
C LEU A 59 2.41 -2.77 -12.47
N ALA A 60 1.32 -2.97 -13.23
CA ALA A 60 1.03 -4.24 -13.88
C ALA A 60 2.20 -4.68 -14.78
N ARG A 61 2.70 -3.79 -15.65
CA ARG A 61 3.89 -4.08 -16.47
C ARG A 61 5.15 -4.31 -15.66
N ALA A 62 5.34 -3.59 -14.55
CA ALA A 62 6.52 -3.74 -13.70
C ALA A 62 6.55 -5.05 -12.88
N TYR A 63 5.39 -5.67 -12.65
CA TYR A 63 5.26 -6.99 -12.02
C TYR A 63 5.13 -8.14 -13.04
N ALA A 64 5.01 -7.81 -14.33
CA ALA A 64 4.84 -8.81 -15.39
C ALA A 64 6.15 -9.51 -15.69
N GLU A 65 6.30 -10.72 -15.18
CA GLU A 65 7.44 -11.62 -15.43
C GLU A 65 6.97 -13.07 -15.45
N THR A 66 7.76 -13.98 -16.01
CA THR A 66 7.47 -15.40 -16.00
C THR A 66 7.34 -15.93 -14.57
N GLY A 67 6.31 -16.72 -14.30
CA GLY A 67 5.98 -17.19 -12.95
C GLY A 67 5.15 -16.21 -12.12
N THR A 68 4.62 -15.14 -12.75
CA THR A 68 3.68 -14.23 -12.10
C THR A 68 2.29 -14.37 -12.70
N THR A 69 1.28 -14.52 -11.85
CA THR A 69 -0.14 -14.35 -12.19
C THR A 69 -0.60 -12.96 -11.74
N LEU A 70 -0.97 -12.11 -12.68
CA LEU A 70 -1.53 -10.79 -12.42
C LEU A 70 -3.05 -10.86 -12.39
N ILE A 71 -3.67 -10.36 -11.32
CA ILE A 71 -5.12 -10.23 -11.17
C ILE A 71 -5.43 -8.73 -11.28
N LEU A 72 -5.94 -8.32 -12.44
CA LEU A 72 -6.12 -6.91 -12.79
C LEU A 72 -7.58 -6.51 -12.79
N THR A 73 -7.92 -5.39 -12.15
CA THR A 73 -9.25 -4.82 -12.27
C THR A 73 -9.23 -3.39 -12.77
N GLY A 74 -10.32 -3.02 -13.44
CA GLY A 74 -10.56 -1.67 -13.93
C GLY A 74 -12.00 -1.54 -14.43
N ARG A 75 -12.45 -0.30 -14.72
CA ARG A 75 -13.81 -0.04 -15.18
C ARG A 75 -14.00 -0.07 -16.71
N LYS A 76 -12.91 -0.10 -17.47
CA LYS A 76 -12.92 0.01 -18.94
C LYS A 76 -12.30 -1.23 -19.55
N GLN A 77 -13.15 -2.15 -20.06
CA GLN A 77 -12.71 -3.43 -20.65
C GLN A 77 -11.58 -3.26 -21.66
N ARG A 78 -11.76 -2.42 -22.69
CA ARG A 78 -10.74 -2.24 -23.75
C ARG A 78 -9.35 -1.83 -23.23
N LYS A 79 -9.30 -0.95 -22.19
CA LYS A 79 -8.04 -0.55 -21.58
C LYS A 79 -7.43 -1.68 -20.76
N LEU A 80 -8.27 -2.45 -20.08
CA LEU A 80 -7.85 -3.59 -19.29
C LEU A 80 -7.23 -4.68 -20.19
N ASP A 81 -7.88 -4.99 -21.31
CA ASP A 81 -7.39 -5.95 -22.31
C ASP A 81 -6.05 -5.51 -22.91
N ALA A 82 -5.89 -4.23 -23.22
CA ALA A 82 -4.63 -3.70 -23.73
C ALA A 82 -3.48 -3.92 -22.75
N ILE A 83 -3.69 -3.59 -21.46
CA ILE A 83 -2.67 -3.79 -20.42
C ILE A 83 -2.40 -5.28 -20.19
N ALA A 84 -3.44 -6.11 -20.19
CA ALA A 84 -3.29 -7.56 -20.05
C ALA A 84 -2.44 -8.14 -21.19
N ASN A 85 -2.67 -7.70 -22.42
CA ASN A 85 -1.87 -8.14 -23.56
C ASN A 85 -0.40 -7.71 -23.44
N ASP A 86 -0.13 -6.49 -22.98
CA ASP A 86 1.24 -6.04 -22.71
C ASP A 86 1.91 -6.93 -21.65
N CYS A 87 1.20 -7.23 -20.55
CA CYS A 87 1.74 -8.07 -19.49
C CYS A 87 1.97 -9.52 -19.92
N ARG A 88 1.08 -10.08 -20.76
CA ARG A 88 1.28 -11.43 -21.33
C ARG A 88 2.50 -11.50 -22.25
N LYS A 89 2.77 -10.45 -23.04
CA LYS A 89 3.99 -10.36 -23.85
C LYS A 89 5.27 -10.33 -23.00
N LEU A 90 5.18 -9.88 -21.76
CA LEU A 90 6.29 -9.89 -20.79
C LEU A 90 6.41 -11.22 -20.02
N GLY A 91 5.55 -12.19 -20.29
CA GLY A 91 5.61 -13.55 -19.76
C GLY A 91 4.68 -13.81 -18.55
N ALA A 92 3.88 -12.86 -18.14
CA ALA A 92 2.93 -13.07 -17.03
C ALA A 92 1.64 -13.76 -17.49
N GLU A 93 1.05 -14.56 -16.61
CA GLU A 93 -0.36 -14.93 -16.71
C GLU A 93 -1.24 -13.78 -16.23
N VAL A 94 -2.38 -13.52 -16.89
CA VAL A 94 -3.23 -12.39 -16.54
C VAL A 94 -4.70 -12.76 -16.48
N GLU A 95 -5.29 -12.59 -15.30
CA GLU A 95 -6.71 -12.61 -15.03
C GLU A 95 -7.25 -11.17 -15.02
N CYS A 96 -8.35 -10.90 -15.73
CA CYS A 96 -8.95 -9.56 -15.82
C CYS A 96 -10.41 -9.58 -15.38
N THR A 97 -10.81 -8.58 -14.57
CA THR A 97 -12.21 -8.41 -14.17
C THR A 97 -12.60 -6.94 -14.25
N VAL A 98 -13.69 -6.65 -14.96
CA VAL A 98 -14.31 -5.31 -14.92
C VAL A 98 -15.06 -5.18 -13.60
N LEU A 99 -14.61 -4.27 -12.75
CA LEU A 99 -15.12 -4.13 -11.40
C LEU A 99 -15.30 -2.66 -11.02
N ASN A 100 -16.42 -2.35 -10.38
CA ASN A 100 -16.69 -1.07 -9.73
C ASN A 100 -16.54 -1.25 -8.21
N LEU A 101 -15.52 -0.64 -7.62
CA LEU A 101 -15.26 -0.74 -6.18
C LEU A 101 -16.34 -0.09 -5.29
N CYS A 102 -17.26 0.69 -5.88
CA CYS A 102 -18.40 1.24 -5.14
C CYS A 102 -19.53 0.23 -4.91
N ASP A 103 -19.50 -0.89 -5.58
CA ASP A 103 -20.43 -2.00 -5.42
C ASP A 103 -19.78 -3.02 -4.47
N GLU A 104 -20.13 -2.90 -3.19
CA GLU A 104 -19.52 -3.71 -2.13
C GLU A 104 -19.87 -5.20 -2.26
N GLU A 105 -21.09 -5.53 -2.64
CA GLU A 105 -21.53 -6.94 -2.81
C GLU A 105 -20.73 -7.62 -3.94
N THR A 106 -20.66 -6.96 -5.09
CA THR A 106 -19.86 -7.45 -6.23
C THR A 106 -18.37 -7.53 -5.87
N LEU A 107 -17.85 -6.53 -5.13
CA LEU A 107 -16.45 -6.51 -4.70
C LEU A 107 -16.12 -7.70 -3.79
N PHE A 108 -16.93 -7.96 -2.77
CA PHE A 108 -16.64 -9.03 -1.81
C PHE A 108 -16.83 -10.42 -2.44
N THR A 109 -17.86 -10.63 -3.23
CA THR A 109 -18.06 -11.88 -3.99
C THR A 109 -16.85 -12.17 -4.88
N TRP A 110 -16.36 -11.17 -5.62
CA TRP A 110 -15.18 -11.32 -6.45
C TRP A 110 -13.90 -11.60 -5.63
N LEU A 111 -13.73 -10.97 -4.47
CA LEU A 111 -12.58 -11.24 -3.60
C LEU A 111 -12.61 -12.66 -3.02
N ASP A 112 -13.79 -13.19 -2.69
CA ASP A 112 -13.96 -14.58 -2.27
C ASP A 112 -13.54 -15.55 -3.37
N GLU A 113 -13.96 -15.31 -4.61
CA GLU A 113 -13.55 -16.11 -5.77
C GLU A 113 -12.04 -16.04 -6.01
N VAL A 114 -11.42 -14.85 -5.89
CA VAL A 114 -9.97 -14.67 -6.01
C VAL A 114 -9.24 -15.46 -4.93
N CYS A 115 -9.70 -15.37 -3.68
CA CYS A 115 -9.09 -16.09 -2.56
C CYS A 115 -9.27 -17.62 -2.66
N ALA A 116 -10.40 -18.09 -3.17
CA ALA A 116 -10.65 -19.51 -3.41
C ALA A 116 -9.68 -20.12 -4.44
N ARG A 117 -9.28 -19.36 -5.47
CA ARG A 117 -8.24 -19.75 -6.44
C ARG A 117 -6.81 -19.61 -5.91
N GLY A 118 -6.64 -18.98 -4.77
CA GLY A 118 -5.37 -18.76 -4.06
C GLY A 118 -5.23 -17.29 -3.62
N VAL A 119 -5.04 -17.10 -2.33
CA VAL A 119 -4.86 -15.75 -1.75
C VAL A 119 -3.68 -15.04 -2.43
N PRO A 120 -3.83 -13.79 -2.92
CA PRO A 120 -2.73 -13.04 -3.52
C PRO A 120 -1.53 -12.90 -2.58
N ASP A 121 -0.32 -12.95 -3.11
CA ASP A 121 0.90 -12.70 -2.34
C ASP A 121 1.10 -11.19 -2.12
N ILE A 122 0.71 -10.40 -3.13
CA ILE A 122 0.70 -8.94 -3.05
C ILE A 122 -0.65 -8.44 -3.54
N ALA A 123 -1.26 -7.54 -2.78
CA ALA A 123 -2.47 -6.85 -3.20
C ALA A 123 -2.26 -5.33 -3.17
N ILE A 124 -2.44 -4.68 -4.32
CA ILE A 124 -2.20 -3.26 -4.52
C ILE A 124 -3.55 -2.54 -4.71
N ALA A 125 -3.98 -1.85 -3.66
CA ALA A 125 -5.16 -1.00 -3.68
C ALA A 125 -4.80 0.35 -4.33
N ASN A 126 -4.83 0.39 -5.67
CA ASN A 126 -4.42 1.55 -6.46
C ASN A 126 -5.60 2.33 -7.03
N ALA A 127 -6.77 1.72 -7.18
CA ALA A 127 -7.94 2.42 -7.70
C ALA A 127 -8.25 3.69 -6.91
N GLY A 128 -8.61 4.74 -7.63
CA GLY A 128 -8.96 6.01 -7.01
C GLY A 128 -9.43 7.02 -8.05
N MET A 129 -10.05 8.08 -7.56
CA MET A 129 -10.50 9.23 -8.35
C MET A 129 -10.22 10.53 -7.59
N ASN A 130 -10.31 11.64 -8.28
CA ASN A 130 -10.22 12.98 -7.72
C ASN A 130 -11.50 13.77 -8.02
N THR A 131 -11.75 14.80 -7.22
CA THR A 131 -12.70 15.90 -7.47
C THR A 131 -12.06 17.21 -6.99
N ASP A 132 -12.60 18.33 -7.42
CA ASP A 132 -12.10 19.65 -7.07
C ASP A 132 -13.25 20.64 -6.88
N ILE A 133 -12.92 21.85 -6.43
CA ILE A 133 -13.89 22.92 -6.17
C ILE A 133 -14.41 23.62 -7.44
N GLY A 134 -14.02 23.14 -8.61
CA GLY A 134 -14.39 23.72 -9.91
C GLY A 134 -13.60 24.98 -10.27
N PRO A 135 -13.67 25.40 -11.53
CA PRO A 135 -12.87 26.52 -12.06
C PRO A 135 -13.22 27.90 -11.44
N GLN A 136 -14.43 28.05 -10.90
CA GLN A 136 -14.87 29.25 -10.20
C GLN A 136 -14.69 29.17 -8.67
N GLY A 137 -14.17 28.06 -8.14
CA GLY A 137 -14.01 27.88 -6.70
C GLY A 137 -15.33 27.77 -5.92
N ASN A 138 -16.42 27.35 -6.58
CA ASN A 138 -17.76 27.27 -5.97
C ASN A 138 -17.93 26.12 -4.95
N GLY A 139 -16.92 25.28 -4.82
CA GLY A 139 -16.92 24.11 -3.94
C GLY A 139 -17.12 22.80 -4.69
N GLU A 140 -16.75 21.70 -4.04
CA GLU A 140 -16.95 20.34 -4.59
C GLU A 140 -18.45 20.00 -4.65
N ARG A 141 -18.90 19.35 -5.73
CA ARG A 141 -20.25 18.80 -5.79
C ARG A 141 -20.34 17.60 -4.84
N TRP A 142 -21.35 17.58 -3.98
CA TRP A 142 -21.50 16.52 -2.99
C TRP A 142 -21.58 15.12 -3.60
N GLU A 143 -22.26 14.96 -4.75
CA GLU A 143 -22.36 13.68 -5.46
C GLU A 143 -21.01 13.16 -5.90
N ASP A 144 -20.11 14.03 -6.36
CA ASP A 144 -18.75 13.68 -6.78
C ASP A 144 -17.88 13.36 -5.58
N SER A 145 -17.97 14.15 -4.50
CA SER A 145 -17.28 13.86 -3.22
C SER A 145 -17.74 12.55 -2.62
N ARG A 146 -19.03 12.26 -2.62
CA ARG A 146 -19.59 10.99 -2.12
C ARG A 146 -19.07 9.79 -2.93
N ARG A 147 -19.07 9.90 -4.27
CA ARG A 147 -18.54 8.84 -5.16
C ARG A 147 -17.04 8.66 -4.97
N LEU A 148 -16.32 9.76 -4.75
CA LEU A 148 -14.89 9.71 -4.42
C LEU A 148 -14.66 8.96 -3.12
N LEU A 149 -15.39 9.26 -2.05
CA LEU A 149 -15.27 8.58 -0.76
C LEU A 149 -15.61 7.09 -0.87
N GLN A 150 -16.66 6.73 -1.61
CA GLN A 150 -17.01 5.34 -1.88
C GLN A 150 -15.87 4.59 -2.59
N THR A 151 -15.25 5.20 -3.61
CA THR A 151 -14.14 4.57 -4.34
C THR A 151 -12.86 4.55 -3.53
N ASN A 152 -12.41 5.73 -3.05
CA ASN A 152 -11.07 5.91 -2.47
C ASN A 152 -10.98 5.38 -1.04
N VAL A 153 -12.08 5.39 -0.29
CA VAL A 153 -12.12 4.95 1.11
C VAL A 153 -12.84 3.61 1.21
N ILE A 154 -14.14 3.56 1.02
CA ILE A 154 -14.92 2.35 1.31
C ILE A 154 -14.43 1.16 0.49
N GLY A 155 -14.35 1.28 -0.82
CA GLY A 155 -13.87 0.20 -1.70
C GLY A 155 -12.41 -0.19 -1.43
N THR A 156 -11.53 0.80 -1.16
CA THR A 156 -10.12 0.55 -0.84
C THR A 156 -9.95 -0.16 0.50
N LEU A 157 -10.61 0.32 1.55
CA LEU A 157 -10.53 -0.26 2.89
C LEU A 157 -11.22 -1.62 2.95
N GLY A 158 -12.38 -1.78 2.29
CA GLY A 158 -13.10 -3.04 2.17
C GLY A 158 -12.25 -4.14 1.54
N MET A 159 -11.64 -3.86 0.37
CA MET A 159 -10.69 -4.76 -0.27
C MET A 159 -9.50 -5.09 0.64
N ALA A 160 -8.89 -4.08 1.26
CA ALA A 160 -7.72 -4.27 2.11
C ALA A 160 -8.06 -5.10 3.36
N HIS A 161 -9.24 -4.88 3.97
CA HIS A 161 -9.73 -5.65 5.10
C HIS A 161 -9.92 -7.13 4.73
N HIS A 162 -10.66 -7.39 3.64
CA HIS A 162 -10.96 -8.75 3.19
C HIS A 162 -9.67 -9.56 2.93
N LEU A 163 -8.74 -8.99 2.16
CA LEU A 163 -7.46 -9.63 1.85
C LEU A 163 -6.54 -9.72 3.07
N ALA A 164 -6.61 -8.75 4.01
CA ALA A 164 -5.88 -8.81 5.27
C ALA A 164 -6.28 -10.04 6.10
N MET A 165 -7.58 -10.37 6.16
CA MET A 165 -8.08 -11.55 6.88
C MET A 165 -7.59 -12.84 6.24
N ALA A 166 -7.66 -12.96 4.92
CA ALA A 166 -7.17 -14.13 4.18
C ALA A 166 -5.62 -14.29 4.30
N MET A 167 -4.87 -13.19 4.17
CA MET A 167 -3.41 -13.18 4.33
C MET A 167 -3.01 -13.53 5.78
N LYS A 168 -3.72 -13.00 6.78
CA LYS A 168 -3.51 -13.31 8.20
C LYS A 168 -3.70 -14.79 8.47
N GLN A 169 -4.76 -15.41 7.94
CA GLN A 169 -5.02 -16.84 8.07
C GLN A 169 -3.91 -17.68 7.43
N ARG A 170 -3.39 -17.26 6.26
CA ARG A 170 -2.26 -17.89 5.58
C ARG A 170 -0.93 -17.68 6.32
N GLY A 171 -0.80 -16.65 7.15
CA GLY A 171 0.44 -16.27 7.84
C GLY A 171 1.46 -15.53 6.96
N SER A 172 1.07 -15.08 5.77
CA SER A 172 1.95 -14.36 4.84
C SER A 172 1.17 -13.50 3.85
N GLY A 173 1.81 -12.44 3.32
CA GLY A 173 1.25 -11.58 2.29
C GLY A 173 1.69 -10.14 2.44
N GLN A 174 1.33 -9.32 1.45
CA GLN A 174 1.62 -7.89 1.49
C GLN A 174 0.49 -7.07 0.89
N LEU A 175 0.03 -6.09 1.64
CA LEU A 175 -0.88 -5.05 1.18
C LEU A 175 -0.10 -3.79 0.81
N VAL A 176 -0.42 -3.19 -0.34
CA VAL A 176 0.15 -1.91 -0.80
C VAL A 176 -1.00 -0.94 -1.04
N LEU A 177 -1.11 0.09 -0.21
CA LEU A 177 -2.24 1.02 -0.23
C LEU A 177 -1.82 2.36 -0.82
N LEU A 178 -2.44 2.75 -1.94
CA LEU A 178 -2.15 4.03 -2.62
C LEU A 178 -2.91 5.19 -1.96
N SER A 179 -2.17 5.92 -1.10
CA SER A 179 -2.54 7.22 -0.57
C SER A 179 -2.04 8.34 -1.49
N SER A 180 -1.60 9.47 -0.96
CA SER A 180 -1.04 10.62 -1.67
C SER A 180 -0.26 11.50 -0.70
N LEU A 181 0.62 12.38 -1.20
CA LEU A 181 1.18 13.46 -0.39
C LEU A 181 0.10 14.42 0.14
N ALA A 182 -1.04 14.53 -0.56
CA ALA A 182 -2.23 15.26 -0.10
C ALA A 182 -2.81 14.73 1.22
N ALA A 183 -2.39 13.55 1.68
CA ALA A 183 -2.78 12.99 2.97
C ALA A 183 -2.06 13.63 4.17
N TRP A 184 -1.01 14.42 3.93
CA TRP A 184 -0.29 15.12 4.97
C TRP A 184 -0.98 16.40 5.43
N HIS A 185 -1.61 17.11 4.49
CA HIS A 185 -2.29 18.37 4.75
C HIS A 185 -3.49 18.52 3.81
N GLY A 186 -4.61 19.04 4.32
CA GLY A 186 -5.80 19.31 3.50
C GLY A 186 -5.51 20.41 2.47
N LEU A 187 -5.79 20.13 1.20
CA LEU A 187 -5.64 21.09 0.11
C LEU A 187 -6.99 21.75 -0.17
N ALA A 188 -7.04 23.07 -0.19
CA ALA A 188 -8.27 23.84 -0.40
C ALA A 188 -8.96 23.51 -1.73
N LEU A 189 -8.17 23.26 -2.80
CA LEU A 189 -8.67 22.93 -4.12
C LEU A 189 -9.31 21.53 -4.22
N THR A 190 -8.95 20.60 -3.33
CA THR A 190 -9.39 19.18 -3.38
C THR A 190 -9.58 18.60 -1.96
N PRO A 191 -10.48 19.18 -1.14
CA PRO A 191 -10.61 18.82 0.28
C PRO A 191 -11.08 17.38 0.48
N SER A 192 -12.07 16.89 -0.28
CA SER A 192 -12.53 15.48 -0.19
C SER A 192 -11.46 14.49 -0.60
N TYR A 193 -10.66 14.81 -1.62
CA TYR A 193 -9.54 13.97 -2.03
C TYR A 193 -8.50 13.86 -0.90
N SER A 194 -8.08 15.00 -0.34
CA SER A 194 -7.12 15.03 0.77
C SER A 194 -7.62 14.20 1.97
N GLY A 195 -8.88 14.38 2.35
CA GLY A 195 -9.53 13.61 3.41
C GLY A 195 -9.55 12.11 3.12
N SER A 196 -9.90 11.72 1.87
CA SER A 196 -9.90 10.31 1.46
C SER A 196 -8.51 9.68 1.55
N LYS A 197 -7.47 10.41 1.13
CA LYS A 197 -6.09 9.90 1.16
C LYS A 197 -5.50 9.88 2.57
N ALA A 198 -5.93 10.79 3.45
CA ALA A 198 -5.62 10.75 4.88
C ALA A 198 -6.23 9.51 5.56
N ALA A 199 -7.48 9.17 5.25
CA ALA A 199 -8.14 7.96 5.74
C ALA A 199 -7.36 6.68 5.35
N VAL A 200 -7.00 6.53 4.07
CA VAL A 200 -6.20 5.38 3.58
C VAL A 200 -4.84 5.31 4.26
N LYS A 201 -4.17 6.46 4.46
CA LYS A 201 -2.88 6.53 5.16
C LYS A 201 -3.01 6.03 6.60
N ALA A 202 -3.92 6.60 7.37
CA ALA A 202 -4.12 6.25 8.78
C ALA A 202 -4.52 4.77 8.95
N TYR A 203 -5.44 4.29 8.12
CA TYR A 203 -5.87 2.90 8.12
C TYR A 203 -4.69 1.95 7.82
N GLY A 204 -3.91 2.23 6.79
CA GLY A 204 -2.75 1.40 6.42
C GLY A 204 -1.67 1.36 7.48
N GLU A 205 -1.41 2.46 8.17
CA GLU A 205 -0.46 2.53 9.29
C GLU A 205 -0.93 1.70 10.49
N GLY A 206 -2.21 1.79 10.87
CA GLY A 206 -2.82 0.95 11.90
C GLY A 206 -2.82 -0.53 11.52
N LEU A 207 -3.23 -0.83 10.28
CA LEU A 207 -3.27 -2.20 9.77
C LEU A 207 -1.89 -2.86 9.76
N ARG A 208 -0.82 -2.11 9.45
CA ARG A 208 0.55 -2.60 9.50
C ARG A 208 0.95 -3.08 10.91
N SER A 209 0.65 -2.30 11.93
CA SER A 209 0.97 -2.65 13.31
C SER A 209 0.21 -3.90 13.76
N TRP A 210 -1.07 -3.97 13.41
CA TRP A 210 -1.92 -5.11 13.74
C TRP A 210 -1.50 -6.40 13.04
N LEU A 211 -1.13 -6.34 11.77
CA LEU A 211 -0.82 -7.53 10.97
C LEU A 211 0.64 -8.01 11.08
N LYS A 212 1.54 -7.19 11.61
CA LYS A 212 2.97 -7.54 11.76
C LYS A 212 3.20 -8.87 12.49
N PRO A 213 2.56 -9.18 13.63
CA PRO A 213 2.71 -10.46 14.31
C PRO A 213 2.23 -11.67 13.51
N HIS A 214 1.42 -11.43 12.46
CA HIS A 214 0.84 -12.47 11.63
C HIS A 214 1.60 -12.67 10.30
N GLY A 215 2.82 -12.13 10.16
CA GLY A 215 3.63 -12.31 8.97
C GLY A 215 3.15 -11.53 7.73
N VAL A 216 2.21 -10.59 7.88
CA VAL A 216 1.65 -9.81 6.77
C VAL A 216 2.22 -8.39 6.76
N GLY A 217 2.83 -8.01 5.63
CA GLY A 217 3.33 -6.67 5.39
C GLY A 217 2.23 -5.70 4.95
N VAL A 218 2.35 -4.42 5.36
CA VAL A 218 1.50 -3.34 4.83
C VAL A 218 2.39 -2.16 4.50
N THR A 219 2.25 -1.64 3.29
CA THR A 219 3.01 -0.50 2.77
C THR A 219 2.04 0.60 2.34
N VAL A 220 2.15 1.78 2.92
CA VAL A 220 1.42 2.96 2.47
C VAL A 220 2.27 3.73 1.46
N VAL A 221 1.73 3.95 0.26
CA VAL A 221 2.39 4.69 -0.81
C VAL A 221 1.78 6.08 -0.90
N MET A 222 2.64 7.09 -0.86
CA MET A 222 2.24 8.51 -0.90
C MET A 222 2.93 9.22 -2.07
N PRO A 223 2.40 9.09 -3.30
CA PRO A 223 2.92 9.82 -4.45
C PRO A 223 2.57 11.30 -4.37
N GLY A 224 3.44 12.15 -4.94
CA GLY A 224 3.07 13.47 -5.39
C GLY A 224 2.44 13.40 -6.80
N TYR A 225 2.76 14.38 -7.64
CA TYR A 225 2.24 14.43 -9.01
C TYR A 225 2.89 13.34 -9.88
N VAL A 226 2.04 12.53 -10.51
CA VAL A 226 2.41 11.51 -11.48
C VAL A 226 1.64 11.78 -12.75
N THR A 227 2.34 11.87 -13.88
CA THR A 227 1.77 12.17 -15.19
C THR A 227 0.58 11.24 -15.49
N SER A 228 -0.58 11.85 -15.67
CA SER A 228 -1.84 11.16 -15.92
C SER A 228 -2.94 12.15 -16.27
N PRO A 229 -4.01 11.75 -16.97
CA PRO A 229 -5.19 12.60 -17.17
C PRO A 229 -5.79 13.12 -15.85
N MET A 230 -5.74 12.31 -14.79
CA MET A 230 -6.17 12.77 -13.46
C MET A 230 -5.26 13.89 -12.93
N CYS A 231 -3.95 13.79 -13.10
CA CYS A 231 -3.00 14.83 -12.69
C CYS A 231 -3.16 16.09 -13.55
N GLU A 232 -3.35 15.94 -14.85
CA GLU A 232 -3.58 17.07 -15.79
C GLU A 232 -4.82 17.86 -15.43
N ALA A 233 -5.91 17.17 -15.06
CA ALA A 233 -7.18 17.79 -14.66
C ALA A 233 -7.15 18.46 -13.27
N MET A 234 -6.13 18.17 -12.44
CA MET A 234 -6.03 18.81 -11.12
C MET A 234 -5.68 20.30 -11.27
N PRO A 235 -6.36 21.17 -10.52
CA PRO A 235 -6.04 22.59 -10.52
C PRO A 235 -4.67 22.87 -9.83
N GLY A 236 -4.07 24.01 -10.18
CA GLY A 236 -2.85 24.49 -9.56
C GLY A 236 -1.55 23.91 -10.12
N PRO A 237 -0.39 24.35 -9.58
CA PRO A 237 0.93 23.92 -10.01
C PRO A 237 1.22 22.47 -9.65
N LYS A 238 2.01 21.78 -10.50
CA LYS A 238 2.38 20.36 -10.34
C LYS A 238 3.89 20.19 -10.23
N PRO A 239 4.52 20.72 -9.15
CA PRO A 239 5.97 20.68 -9.02
C PRO A 239 6.48 19.24 -8.90
N PHE A 240 7.64 19.00 -9.53
CA PHE A 240 8.34 17.72 -9.46
C PHE A 240 7.54 16.52 -9.98
N GLU A 241 6.68 16.74 -10.97
CA GLU A 241 5.92 15.68 -11.64
C GLU A 241 6.87 14.57 -12.16
N ILE A 242 6.45 13.32 -12.05
CA ILE A 242 7.24 12.17 -12.51
C ILE A 242 6.40 11.24 -13.40
N PRO A 243 7.03 10.53 -14.36
CA PRO A 243 6.32 9.55 -15.18
C PRO A 243 5.86 8.33 -14.37
N PRO A 244 4.77 7.63 -14.80
CA PRO A 244 4.20 6.48 -14.12
C PRO A 244 5.19 5.34 -13.89
N GLU A 245 6.08 5.08 -14.86
CA GLU A 245 7.08 4.02 -14.77
C GLU A 245 8.10 4.27 -13.65
N LYS A 246 8.45 5.55 -13.43
CA LYS A 246 9.34 5.94 -12.33
C LYS A 246 8.64 5.76 -10.98
N ALA A 247 7.34 6.08 -10.92
CA ALA A 247 6.51 5.83 -9.74
C ALA A 247 6.42 4.32 -9.46
N ALA A 248 6.06 3.51 -10.46
CA ALA A 248 5.94 2.05 -10.34
C ALA A 248 7.24 1.40 -9.85
N ARG A 249 8.41 1.77 -10.42
CA ARG A 249 9.71 1.25 -9.97
C ARG A 249 10.00 1.58 -8.49
N ARG A 250 9.64 2.79 -8.02
CA ARG A 250 9.81 3.17 -6.60
C ARG A 250 8.89 2.37 -5.69
N ILE A 251 7.66 2.16 -6.11
CA ILE A 251 6.67 1.37 -5.37
C ILE A 251 7.12 -0.09 -5.28
N LEU A 252 7.45 -0.72 -6.40
CA LEU A 252 7.93 -2.10 -6.45
C LEU A 252 9.16 -2.31 -5.53
N LYS A 253 10.19 -1.46 -5.66
CA LYS A 253 11.39 -1.53 -4.82
C LYS A 253 11.11 -1.33 -3.33
N GLY A 254 10.17 -0.46 -2.99
CA GLY A 254 9.81 -0.21 -1.59
C GLY A 254 8.93 -1.32 -1.01
N ALA A 255 7.99 -1.85 -1.80
CA ALA A 255 7.15 -2.99 -1.44
C ALA A 255 7.99 -4.26 -1.22
N ALA A 256 8.92 -4.58 -2.14
CA ALA A 256 9.83 -5.72 -1.98
C ALA A 256 10.66 -5.68 -0.68
N ARG A 257 10.87 -4.48 -0.11
CA ARG A 257 11.56 -4.27 1.18
C ARG A 257 10.60 -4.12 2.36
N ASN A 258 9.32 -4.38 2.16
CA ASN A 258 8.25 -4.19 3.15
C ASN A 258 8.36 -2.84 3.89
N ARG A 259 8.64 -1.75 3.17
CA ARG A 259 8.72 -0.41 3.78
C ARG A 259 7.36 0.01 4.30
N ALA A 260 7.32 0.57 5.52
CA ALA A 260 6.09 1.06 6.11
C ALA A 260 5.46 2.16 5.26
N ARG A 261 6.28 3.07 4.74
CA ARG A 261 5.85 4.20 3.91
C ARG A 261 6.81 4.42 2.75
N ILE A 262 6.24 4.73 1.58
CA ILE A 262 6.97 5.11 0.38
C ILE A 262 6.41 6.46 -0.07
N SER A 263 7.12 7.56 0.19
CA SER A 263 6.73 8.91 -0.24
C SER A 263 7.73 9.48 -1.24
N PHE A 264 7.23 10.13 -2.27
CA PHE A 264 8.03 10.71 -3.35
C PHE A 264 7.24 11.76 -4.15
N PRO A 265 7.91 12.66 -4.92
CA PRO A 265 9.35 12.86 -5.03
C PRO A 265 9.93 13.70 -3.89
N PHE A 266 11.24 13.64 -3.71
CA PHE A 266 11.96 14.64 -2.93
C PHE A 266 12.25 15.88 -3.83
N PRO A 267 12.14 17.11 -3.33
CA PRO A 267 11.90 17.50 -1.94
C PRO A 267 10.40 17.65 -1.55
N LEU A 268 9.46 17.46 -2.50
CA LEU A 268 8.03 17.70 -2.28
C LEU A 268 7.48 16.88 -1.10
N ASN A 269 7.85 15.61 -1.00
CA ASN A 269 7.40 14.75 0.11
C ASN A 269 7.86 15.25 1.49
N PHE A 270 9.06 15.83 1.59
CA PHE A 270 9.55 16.44 2.81
C PHE A 270 8.75 17.70 3.13
N GLY A 271 8.53 18.58 2.13
CA GLY A 271 7.73 19.79 2.30
C GLY A 271 6.30 19.50 2.77
N CYS A 272 5.63 18.54 2.15
CA CYS A 272 4.28 18.14 2.56
C CYS A 272 4.24 17.57 3.99
N TRP A 273 5.22 16.76 4.38
CA TRP A 273 5.36 16.29 5.76
C TRP A 273 5.58 17.45 6.72
N TRP A 274 6.46 18.39 6.37
CA TRP A 274 6.73 19.58 7.18
C TRP A 274 5.46 20.41 7.42
N LEU A 275 4.62 20.59 6.40
CA LEU A 275 3.34 21.29 6.55
C LEU A 275 2.42 20.62 7.60
N SER A 276 2.50 19.31 7.78
CA SER A 276 1.65 18.59 8.74
C SER A 276 2.06 18.77 10.20
N VAL A 277 3.30 19.17 10.48
CA VAL A 277 3.80 19.40 11.84
C VAL A 277 3.76 20.86 12.26
N LEU A 278 3.52 21.79 11.31
CA LEU A 278 3.35 23.21 11.60
C LEU A 278 1.96 23.51 12.17
N PRO A 279 1.82 24.53 13.03
CA PRO A 279 0.52 25.08 13.42
C PRO A 279 -0.32 25.42 12.17
N ALA A 280 -1.63 25.09 12.21
CA ALA A 280 -2.52 25.20 11.05
C ALA A 280 -2.53 26.60 10.40
N GLY A 281 -2.50 27.68 11.19
CA GLY A 281 -2.46 29.04 10.65
C GLY A 281 -1.19 29.36 9.87
N ILE A 282 -0.05 28.72 10.20
CA ILE A 282 1.22 28.90 9.47
C ILE A 282 1.20 28.09 8.19
N SER A 283 0.81 26.81 8.27
CA SER A 283 0.75 25.93 7.09
C SER A 283 -0.22 26.44 6.03
N GLN A 284 -1.39 26.96 6.44
CA GLN A 284 -2.36 27.58 5.52
C GLN A 284 -1.82 28.82 4.82
N ARG A 285 -1.11 29.71 5.54
CA ARG A 285 -0.46 30.89 4.92
C ARG A 285 0.61 30.49 3.90
N LEU A 286 1.41 29.46 4.21
CA LEU A 286 2.43 28.95 3.29
C LEU A 286 1.78 28.38 2.01
N LEU A 287 0.71 27.61 2.14
CA LEU A 287 -0.04 27.10 0.97
C LEU A 287 -0.65 28.21 0.12
N GLY A 288 -1.12 29.30 0.74
CA GLY A 288 -1.59 30.49 0.03
C GLY A 288 -0.51 31.11 -0.85
N TRP A 289 0.73 31.22 -0.37
CA TRP A 289 1.85 31.75 -1.16
C TRP A 289 2.18 30.90 -2.38
N PHE A 290 1.92 29.59 -2.34
CA PHE A 290 2.17 28.67 -3.45
C PHE A 290 0.95 28.51 -4.39
N ASN A 291 -0.08 29.34 -4.30
CA ASN A 291 -1.31 29.28 -5.12
C ASN A 291 -2.07 27.94 -5.01
N TYR A 292 -2.10 27.32 -3.83
CA TYR A 292 -2.91 26.14 -3.55
C TYR A 292 -4.26 26.46 -2.85
N THR A 293 -4.62 27.75 -2.76
CA THR A 293 -5.83 28.22 -2.05
C THR A 293 -6.88 28.84 -2.98
N HIS A 294 -6.52 29.17 -4.21
CA HIS A 294 -7.43 29.81 -5.20
C HIS A 294 -7.18 29.26 -6.60
#